data_ea39c8f84105e7e07fc85f2eccacfc61
#
_entry.id   ea39c8f84105e7e07fc85f2eccacfc61
#
_cell.length_a   1.000
_cell.length_b   1.000
_cell.length_c   1.000
_cell.angle_alpha   90.00
_cell.angle_beta   90.00
_cell.angle_gamma   90.00
#
_symmetry.space_group_name_H-M   'P 1'
#
loop_
_entity.id
_entity.type
_entity.pdbx_description
1 polymer ?
#
loop_
_entity_poly.entity_id
_entity_poly.type
_entity_poly.pdbx_seq_one_letter_code
_entity_poly.pdbx_strand_id
1 'polypeptide(L)'
;MTTVLHKDSIKEIINTRKRFLSILLIVLLGVGFFAGIRAASPDMKKTADTYFDETKMMDIEVISTLGLTDNDVKKIQDMQDVEVAEGSYSKDVLTRVDDEEYVLKVHTLSDKINCVKLQQGEMPKNETECVVEESFLKGTNKNIGDTITLESKDTITGPNLKNKEVKIVGTIRSPLYISRERGSTKLASGKINYYIYVPQSEITSKIYTEIYVKVKGAEELDTFSDKYKDKIKEVKDSMFLGTDSKNTTEIKPELYILDRSQNTGYASYSQDSERIANIGEVFPVVFFVIAALISLTSMTRMVEEQRVQIGTLKALGYTKLKIASKYIIYAILATLLGGIIGMLIGFRILPEIIYNMYAMMYSMRDVVLEFNTRNSSYRIRMGFIMYCRGNSNCML
;
A
#
# COMPACT_ATOMS: atom_id res chain seq x y z
N MET A 1 20.60 -49.03 -19.99
CA MET A 1 20.90 -48.04 -21.04
C MET A 1 20.45 -46.61 -20.72
N THR A 2 19.34 -46.43 -20.01
CA THR A 2 18.86 -45.11 -19.57
C THR A 2 19.77 -44.40 -18.54
N THR A 3 20.41 -45.12 -17.64
CA THR A 3 21.34 -44.60 -16.63
C THR A 3 22.60 -43.94 -17.20
N VAL A 4 23.08 -44.38 -18.36
CA VAL A 4 24.28 -43.82 -19.03
C VAL A 4 23.98 -42.45 -19.65
N LEU A 5 22.79 -42.28 -20.25
CA LEU A 5 22.35 -41.00 -20.84
C LEU A 5 22.12 -39.94 -19.78
N HIS A 6 21.59 -40.31 -18.59
CA HIS A 6 21.42 -39.36 -17.48
C HIS A 6 22.78 -38.89 -16.91
N LYS A 7 23.75 -39.79 -16.75
CA LYS A 7 25.11 -39.42 -16.34
C LYS A 7 25.79 -38.51 -17.38
N ASP A 8 25.56 -38.76 -18.66
CA ASP A 8 26.09 -37.92 -19.75
C ASP A 8 25.43 -36.52 -19.74
N SER A 9 24.12 -36.43 -19.46
CA SER A 9 23.43 -35.13 -19.30
C SER A 9 24.01 -34.30 -18.18
N ILE A 10 24.32 -34.88 -17.00
CA ILE A 10 24.95 -34.19 -15.89
C ILE A 10 26.37 -33.72 -16.24
N LYS A 11 27.15 -34.57 -16.91
CA LYS A 11 28.50 -34.21 -17.35
C LYS A 11 28.46 -33.06 -18.37
N GLU A 12 27.45 -33.05 -19.24
CA GLU A 12 27.20 -31.95 -20.18
C GLU A 12 26.93 -30.62 -19.49
N ILE A 13 26.13 -30.61 -18.44
CA ILE A 13 25.88 -29.40 -17.63
C ILE A 13 27.17 -28.82 -17.06
N ILE A 14 28.08 -29.70 -16.58
CA ILE A 14 29.38 -29.29 -16.06
C ILE A 14 30.29 -28.74 -17.19
N ASN A 15 30.29 -29.34 -18.32
CA ASN A 15 31.13 -28.94 -19.47
C ASN A 15 30.60 -27.62 -20.09
N THR A 16 29.29 -27.39 -20.09
CA THR A 16 28.63 -26.21 -20.66
C THR A 16 28.09 -25.26 -19.61
N ARG A 17 28.71 -25.24 -18.40
CA ARG A 17 28.25 -24.47 -17.22
C ARG A 17 27.92 -23.01 -17.50
N LYS A 18 28.65 -22.33 -18.39
CA LYS A 18 28.39 -20.93 -18.75
C LYS A 18 27.02 -20.75 -19.42
N ARG A 19 26.64 -21.68 -20.32
CA ARG A 19 25.33 -21.66 -20.98
C ARG A 19 24.20 -22.04 -20.03
N PHE A 20 24.43 -23.10 -19.23
CA PHE A 20 23.47 -23.50 -18.22
C PHE A 20 23.15 -22.35 -17.26
N LEU A 21 24.20 -21.68 -16.78
CA LEU A 21 24.05 -20.51 -15.90
C LEU A 21 23.34 -19.34 -16.60
N SER A 22 23.61 -19.10 -17.89
CA SER A 22 22.94 -18.05 -18.68
C SER A 22 21.41 -18.29 -18.76
N ILE A 23 20.99 -19.52 -19.10
CA ILE A 23 19.58 -19.89 -19.17
C ILE A 23 18.96 -19.81 -17.76
N LEU A 24 19.63 -20.35 -16.75
CA LEU A 24 19.18 -20.32 -15.37
C LEU A 24 18.99 -18.89 -14.88
N LEU A 25 19.96 -17.99 -15.09
CA LEU A 25 19.89 -16.60 -14.64
C LEU A 25 18.78 -15.81 -15.32
N ILE A 26 18.55 -16.04 -16.61
CA ILE A 26 17.48 -15.31 -17.32
C ILE A 26 16.10 -15.76 -16.85
N VAL A 27 15.93 -17.06 -16.59
CA VAL A 27 14.70 -17.61 -16.01
C VAL A 27 14.52 -17.12 -14.56
N LEU A 28 15.61 -17.13 -13.78
CA LEU A 28 15.61 -16.61 -12.40
C LEU A 28 15.16 -15.14 -12.37
N LEU A 29 15.71 -14.31 -13.24
CA LEU A 29 15.30 -12.91 -13.34
C LEU A 29 13.82 -12.77 -13.74
N GLY A 30 13.39 -13.47 -14.81
CA GLY A 30 12.00 -13.38 -15.28
C GLY A 30 10.99 -13.84 -14.24
N VAL A 31 11.24 -14.99 -13.60
CA VAL A 31 10.36 -15.53 -12.55
C VAL A 31 10.44 -14.70 -11.27
N GLY A 32 11.63 -14.21 -10.89
CA GLY A 32 11.84 -13.38 -9.73
C GLY A 32 11.08 -12.04 -9.84
N PHE A 33 11.21 -11.36 -10.97
CA PHE A 33 10.45 -10.14 -11.24
C PHE A 33 8.94 -10.40 -11.25
N PHE A 34 8.47 -11.45 -11.89
CA PHE A 34 7.07 -11.81 -11.90
C PHE A 34 6.53 -12.04 -10.50
N ALA A 35 7.20 -12.89 -9.73
CA ALA A 35 6.77 -13.25 -8.39
C ALA A 35 6.77 -12.03 -7.47
N GLY A 36 7.84 -11.23 -7.51
CA GLY A 36 8.03 -10.11 -6.60
C GLY A 36 7.12 -8.90 -6.88
N ILE A 37 6.98 -8.48 -8.15
CA ILE A 37 6.07 -7.37 -8.46
C ILE A 37 4.63 -7.75 -8.15
N ARG A 38 4.25 -8.99 -8.46
CA ARG A 38 2.89 -9.47 -8.20
C ARG A 38 2.57 -9.66 -6.71
N ALA A 39 3.58 -9.87 -5.86
CA ALA A 39 3.43 -9.91 -4.42
C ALA A 39 3.37 -8.51 -3.79
N ALA A 40 4.03 -7.53 -4.40
CA ALA A 40 4.18 -6.20 -3.81
C ALA A 40 2.84 -5.48 -3.56
N SER A 41 1.89 -5.52 -4.51
CA SER A 41 0.58 -4.86 -4.34
C SER A 41 -0.26 -5.47 -3.19
N PRO A 42 -0.43 -6.80 -3.07
CA PRO A 42 -1.09 -7.39 -1.90
C PRO A 42 -0.40 -7.05 -0.58
N ASP A 43 0.95 -7.09 -0.54
CA ASP A 43 1.71 -6.77 0.66
C ASP A 43 1.55 -5.30 1.06
N MET A 44 1.52 -4.37 0.08
CA MET A 44 1.20 -2.96 0.32
C MET A 44 -0.20 -2.80 0.91
N LYS A 45 -1.22 -3.38 0.26
CA LYS A 45 -2.61 -3.31 0.74
C LYS A 45 -2.73 -3.87 2.15
N LYS A 46 -2.13 -5.02 2.43
CA LYS A 46 -2.15 -5.61 3.78
C LYS A 46 -1.45 -4.76 4.82
N THR A 47 -0.33 -4.13 4.44
CA THR A 47 0.38 -3.20 5.34
C THR A 47 -0.48 -2.02 5.73
N ALA A 48 -1.16 -1.40 4.76
CA ALA A 48 -2.06 -0.28 5.02
C ALA A 48 -3.30 -0.71 5.82
N ASP A 49 -3.93 -1.82 5.46
CA ASP A 49 -5.06 -2.39 6.16
C ASP A 49 -4.74 -2.63 7.64
N THR A 50 -3.63 -3.32 7.93
CA THR A 50 -3.15 -3.51 9.30
C THR A 50 -2.90 -2.19 10.04
N TYR A 51 -2.33 -1.19 9.37
CA TYR A 51 -2.11 0.12 9.97
C TYR A 51 -3.41 0.87 10.28
N PHE A 52 -4.41 0.78 9.39
CA PHE A 52 -5.72 1.39 9.60
C PHE A 52 -6.50 0.74 10.74
N ASP A 53 -6.41 -0.59 10.89
CA ASP A 53 -7.02 -1.31 12.01
C ASP A 53 -6.35 -0.94 13.34
N GLU A 54 -5.00 -0.98 13.39
CA GLU A 54 -4.23 -0.62 14.58
C GLU A 54 -4.46 0.83 15.04
N THR A 55 -4.75 1.74 14.11
CA THR A 55 -5.01 3.15 14.38
C THR A 55 -6.50 3.49 14.43
N LYS A 56 -7.35 2.48 14.29
CA LYS A 56 -8.81 2.64 14.26
C LYS A 56 -9.25 3.74 13.30
N MET A 57 -8.66 3.74 12.08
CA MET A 57 -9.02 4.75 11.10
C MET A 57 -10.52 4.76 10.86
N MET A 58 -11.13 5.93 10.79
CA MET A 58 -12.56 6.12 10.47
C MET A 58 -12.96 5.34 9.21
N ASP A 59 -14.19 4.86 9.17
CA ASP A 59 -14.80 4.29 7.97
C ASP A 59 -15.60 5.33 7.21
N ILE A 60 -16.28 6.23 7.96
CA ILE A 60 -17.10 7.33 7.43
C ILE A 60 -16.76 8.61 8.18
N GLU A 61 -16.75 9.72 7.45
CA GLU A 61 -16.64 11.07 7.94
C GLU A 61 -17.89 11.87 7.56
N VAL A 62 -18.51 12.50 8.54
CA VAL A 62 -19.69 13.34 8.32
C VAL A 62 -19.30 14.79 8.59
N ILE A 63 -19.51 15.66 7.61
CA ILE A 63 -19.24 17.09 7.66
C ILE A 63 -20.55 17.85 7.41
N SER A 64 -20.74 18.97 8.07
CA SER A 64 -21.90 19.85 7.89
C SER A 64 -21.48 21.28 7.63
N THR A 65 -22.19 21.98 6.75
CA THR A 65 -21.95 23.41 6.49
C THR A 65 -22.26 24.32 7.68
N LEU A 66 -23.11 23.89 8.60
CA LEU A 66 -23.46 24.62 9.81
C LEU A 66 -22.81 24.05 11.08
N GLY A 67 -21.93 23.05 10.92
CA GLY A 67 -21.36 22.29 12.03
C GLY A 67 -22.28 21.20 12.55
N LEU A 68 -21.81 20.45 13.53
CA LEU A 68 -22.45 19.24 14.07
C LEU A 68 -22.52 19.36 15.61
N THR A 69 -23.56 18.77 16.18
CA THR A 69 -23.85 18.87 17.64
C THR A 69 -23.73 17.49 18.30
N ASP A 70 -23.71 17.48 19.66
CA ASP A 70 -23.80 16.24 20.43
C ASP A 70 -25.05 15.42 20.11
N ASN A 71 -26.14 16.06 19.69
CA ASN A 71 -27.35 15.37 19.28
C ASN A 71 -27.17 14.66 17.95
N ASP A 72 -26.39 15.23 17.03
CA ASP A 72 -26.07 14.60 15.75
C ASP A 72 -25.14 13.41 15.95
N VAL A 73 -24.16 13.53 16.85
CA VAL A 73 -23.29 12.39 17.25
C VAL A 73 -24.15 11.25 17.81
N LYS A 74 -25.10 11.55 18.72
CA LYS A 74 -26.01 10.54 19.29
C LYS A 74 -26.88 9.88 18.24
N LYS A 75 -27.49 10.66 17.34
CA LYS A 75 -28.31 10.09 16.25
C LYS A 75 -27.54 9.12 15.39
N ILE A 76 -26.29 9.44 15.04
CA ILE A 76 -25.42 8.57 14.27
C ILE A 76 -25.02 7.34 15.10
N GLN A 77 -24.66 7.53 16.38
CA GLN A 77 -24.28 6.43 17.27
C GLN A 77 -25.41 5.41 17.48
N ASP A 78 -26.66 5.88 17.49
CA ASP A 78 -27.84 5.03 17.69
C ASP A 78 -28.25 4.23 16.44
N MET A 79 -27.60 4.44 15.29
CA MET A 79 -27.83 3.68 14.08
C MET A 79 -27.33 2.22 14.24
N GLN A 80 -28.09 1.28 13.69
CA GLN A 80 -27.88 -0.16 13.90
C GLN A 80 -26.46 -0.65 13.53
N ASP A 81 -25.90 -0.12 12.43
CA ASP A 81 -24.63 -0.56 11.86
C ASP A 81 -23.44 0.29 12.29
N VAL A 82 -23.63 1.23 13.19
CA VAL A 82 -22.58 2.09 13.76
C VAL A 82 -22.03 1.45 15.03
N GLU A 83 -20.72 1.25 15.06
CA GLU A 83 -20.00 0.76 16.25
C GLU A 83 -19.66 1.91 17.18
N VAL A 84 -18.99 2.95 16.65
CA VAL A 84 -18.60 4.15 17.37
C VAL A 84 -18.80 5.37 16.47
N ALA A 85 -19.42 6.42 17.03
CA ALA A 85 -19.46 7.76 16.44
C ALA A 85 -18.84 8.76 17.40
N GLU A 86 -17.96 9.61 16.93
CA GLU A 86 -17.25 10.59 17.75
C GLU A 86 -17.16 11.93 17.04
N GLY A 87 -17.55 13.00 17.74
CA GLY A 87 -17.39 14.38 17.27
C GLY A 87 -15.94 14.82 17.40
N SER A 88 -15.42 15.45 16.36
CA SER A 88 -14.05 15.93 16.29
C SER A 88 -13.99 17.38 15.81
N TYR A 89 -12.85 18.00 16.06
CA TYR A 89 -12.58 19.36 15.61
C TYR A 89 -11.35 19.38 14.73
N SER A 90 -11.45 20.09 13.60
CA SER A 90 -10.30 20.44 12.80
C SER A 90 -10.33 21.91 12.39
N LYS A 91 -9.17 22.53 12.32
CA LYS A 91 -9.02 23.93 11.92
C LYS A 91 -7.67 24.17 11.25
N ASP A 92 -7.70 25.01 10.21
CA ASP A 92 -6.47 25.50 9.59
C ASP A 92 -6.01 26.76 10.33
N VAL A 93 -4.75 26.80 10.73
CA VAL A 93 -4.13 27.94 11.41
C VAL A 93 -2.80 28.27 10.76
N LEU A 94 -2.34 29.50 11.00
CA LEU A 94 -1.02 29.94 10.59
C LEU A 94 -0.05 29.85 11.77
N THR A 95 1.19 29.50 11.46
CA THR A 95 2.31 29.61 12.39
C THR A 95 3.49 30.26 11.68
N ARG A 96 4.29 31.05 12.40
CA ARG A 96 5.54 31.63 11.92
C ARG A 96 6.71 31.02 12.63
N VAL A 97 7.66 30.58 11.83
CA VAL A 97 8.95 30.08 12.32
C VAL A 97 10.04 30.67 11.44
N ASP A 98 10.98 31.39 12.04
CA ASP A 98 12.14 32.02 11.36
C ASP A 98 11.72 32.87 10.13
N ASP A 99 10.71 33.73 10.31
CA ASP A 99 10.09 34.59 9.27
C ASP A 99 9.35 33.87 8.14
N GLU A 100 9.31 32.55 8.10
CA GLU A 100 8.50 31.77 7.20
C GLU A 100 7.10 31.46 7.77
N GLU A 101 6.08 31.59 6.93
CA GLU A 101 4.68 31.34 7.30
C GLU A 101 4.25 29.94 6.83
N TYR A 102 3.78 29.12 7.77
CA TYR A 102 3.29 27.77 7.51
C TYR A 102 1.82 27.63 7.88
N VAL A 103 1.08 26.86 7.08
CA VAL A 103 -0.29 26.48 7.40
C VAL A 103 -0.27 25.13 8.11
N LEU A 104 -0.83 25.10 9.32
CA LEU A 104 -0.99 23.89 10.12
C LEU A 104 -2.46 23.47 10.13
N LYS A 105 -2.72 22.18 9.92
CA LYS A 105 -4.02 21.57 10.22
C LYS A 105 -4.00 21.10 11.66
N VAL A 106 -4.80 21.75 12.52
CA VAL A 106 -4.97 21.36 13.91
C VAL A 106 -6.11 20.35 13.99
N HIS A 107 -5.90 19.24 14.67
CA HIS A 107 -6.91 18.25 15.03
C HIS A 107 -6.96 18.04 16.53
N THR A 108 -8.08 17.54 17.01
CA THR A 108 -8.17 17.07 18.40
C THR A 108 -7.79 15.60 18.51
N LEU A 109 -7.14 15.25 19.63
CA LEU A 109 -6.80 13.86 19.96
C LEU A 109 -8.06 13.05 20.27
N SER A 110 -8.05 11.79 19.84
CA SER A 110 -9.05 10.78 20.18
C SER A 110 -8.36 9.44 20.50
N ASP A 111 -8.97 8.69 21.41
CA ASP A 111 -8.56 7.33 21.77
C ASP A 111 -9.50 6.27 21.13
N LYS A 112 -10.56 6.71 20.45
CA LYS A 112 -11.59 5.82 19.91
C LYS A 112 -11.48 5.64 18.40
N ILE A 113 -11.30 6.75 17.67
CA ILE A 113 -11.23 6.77 16.20
C ILE A 113 -10.03 7.62 15.77
N ASN A 114 -9.37 7.25 14.68
CA ASN A 114 -8.20 7.95 14.15
C ASN A 114 -7.06 8.14 15.18
N CYS A 115 -6.80 7.09 15.97
CA CYS A 115 -5.79 7.12 17.01
C CYS A 115 -4.41 7.38 16.42
N VAL A 116 -3.74 8.42 16.90
CA VAL A 116 -2.37 8.74 16.47
C VAL A 116 -1.34 7.82 17.13
N LYS A 117 -0.23 7.53 16.43
CA LYS A 117 0.88 6.75 16.97
C LYS A 117 2.03 7.66 17.36
N LEU A 118 2.38 7.68 18.65
CA LEU A 118 3.54 8.39 19.17
C LEU A 118 4.83 7.79 18.56
N GLN A 119 5.72 8.68 18.10
CA GLN A 119 7.03 8.32 17.55
C GLN A 119 8.16 8.68 18.49
N GLN A 120 8.13 9.91 19.02
CA GLN A 120 9.13 10.43 19.96
C GLN A 120 8.47 11.34 20.98
N GLY A 121 9.04 11.46 22.16
CA GLY A 121 8.51 12.31 23.24
C GLY A 121 7.37 11.67 23.98
N GLU A 122 6.37 12.45 24.37
CA GLU A 122 5.20 12.01 25.13
C GLU A 122 3.90 12.59 24.54
N MET A 123 2.75 12.01 24.93
CA MET A 123 1.44 12.54 24.56
C MET A 123 1.10 13.78 25.42
N PRO A 124 0.38 14.76 24.85
CA PRO A 124 -0.06 15.97 25.61
C PRO A 124 -0.87 15.60 26.84
N LYS A 125 -0.54 16.23 27.95
CA LYS A 125 -1.26 16.10 29.25
C LYS A 125 -2.09 17.32 29.59
N ASN A 126 -1.73 18.47 29.01
CA ASN A 126 -2.33 19.76 29.31
C ASN A 126 -2.78 20.46 28.02
N GLU A 127 -3.70 21.42 28.16
CA GLU A 127 -4.24 22.22 27.04
C GLU A 127 -3.18 23.04 26.29
N THR A 128 -2.06 23.37 26.94
CA THR A 128 -0.94 24.13 26.34
C THR A 128 0.09 23.24 25.65
N GLU A 129 -0.19 21.96 25.49
CA GLU A 129 0.73 21.00 24.86
C GLU A 129 0.16 20.48 23.53
N CYS A 130 1.05 20.20 22.59
CA CYS A 130 0.67 19.59 21.31
C CYS A 130 1.68 18.51 20.89
N VAL A 131 1.24 17.65 20.00
CA VAL A 131 2.09 16.73 19.25
C VAL A 131 2.03 17.07 17.77
N VAL A 132 3.16 16.96 17.10
CA VAL A 132 3.33 17.37 15.70
C VAL A 132 3.78 16.19 14.85
N GLU A 133 3.63 16.28 13.54
CA GLU A 133 4.27 15.31 12.65
C GLU A 133 5.80 15.50 12.64
N GLU A 134 6.54 14.42 12.46
CA GLU A 134 8.01 14.45 12.45
C GLU A 134 8.59 15.40 11.38
N SER A 135 7.93 15.51 10.22
CA SER A 135 8.34 16.39 9.13
C SER A 135 8.26 17.88 9.50
N PHE A 136 7.39 18.27 10.44
CA PHE A 136 7.34 19.64 10.96
C PHE A 136 8.66 20.01 11.65
N LEU A 137 9.17 19.17 12.54
CA LEU A 137 10.45 19.43 13.23
C LEU A 137 11.60 19.55 12.24
N LYS A 138 11.65 18.65 11.25
CA LYS A 138 12.71 18.66 10.22
C LYS A 138 12.64 19.88 9.29
N GLY A 139 11.42 20.32 8.96
CA GLY A 139 11.20 21.43 8.04
C GLY A 139 11.34 22.81 8.68
N THR A 140 11.16 22.91 9.99
CA THR A 140 11.18 24.18 10.73
C THR A 140 12.36 24.33 11.71
N ASN A 141 13.28 23.35 11.75
CA ASN A 141 14.38 23.27 12.71
C ASN A 141 13.95 23.40 14.19
N LYS A 142 12.67 23.11 14.49
CA LYS A 142 12.14 23.06 15.85
C LYS A 142 12.44 21.72 16.51
N ASN A 143 12.44 21.71 17.82
CA ASN A 143 12.71 20.52 18.64
C ASN A 143 11.53 20.25 19.59
N ILE A 144 11.46 19.01 20.11
CA ILE A 144 10.57 18.70 21.22
C ILE A 144 10.96 19.57 22.43
N GLY A 145 9.99 20.27 23.00
CA GLY A 145 10.17 21.24 24.07
C GLY A 145 10.00 22.69 23.63
N ASP A 146 10.09 22.97 22.33
CA ASP A 146 9.89 24.32 21.79
C ASP A 146 8.40 24.70 21.78
N THR A 147 8.12 25.99 21.78
CA THR A 147 6.78 26.56 21.68
C THR A 147 6.54 27.08 20.27
N ILE A 148 5.32 26.91 19.79
CA ILE A 148 4.83 27.45 18.52
C ILE A 148 3.59 28.31 18.75
N THR A 149 3.44 29.37 17.94
CA THR A 149 2.29 30.28 18.01
C THR A 149 1.28 29.87 16.94
N LEU A 150 0.01 29.76 17.31
CA LEU A 150 -1.11 29.42 16.45
C LEU A 150 -1.94 30.66 16.16
N GLU A 151 -1.87 31.19 14.95
CA GLU A 151 -2.63 32.37 14.52
C GLU A 151 -3.87 31.92 13.72
N SER A 152 -5.05 32.19 14.25
CA SER A 152 -6.31 31.96 13.54
C SER A 152 -6.78 33.29 12.94
N LYS A 153 -6.83 33.39 11.62
CA LYS A 153 -7.38 34.58 10.94
C LYS A 153 -8.91 34.64 10.95
N ASP A 154 -9.57 33.49 11.09
CA ASP A 154 -11.04 33.41 11.16
C ASP A 154 -11.51 33.20 12.59
N THR A 155 -12.00 34.28 13.20
CA THR A 155 -12.65 34.27 14.52
C THR A 155 -14.17 33.98 14.44
N ILE A 156 -14.74 33.95 13.24
CA ILE A 156 -16.21 33.93 13.05
C ILE A 156 -16.71 32.51 12.72
N THR A 157 -15.92 31.69 12.03
CA THR A 157 -16.34 30.36 11.58
C THR A 157 -15.35 29.29 12.03
N GLY A 158 -15.80 28.42 12.92
CA GLY A 158 -15.03 27.24 13.35
C GLY A 158 -14.60 27.26 14.82
N PRO A 159 -13.99 26.19 15.30
CA PRO A 159 -13.59 26.05 16.70
C PRO A 159 -12.52 27.08 17.08
N ASN A 160 -12.65 27.69 18.26
CA ASN A 160 -11.64 28.60 18.79
C ASN A 160 -10.69 27.84 19.69
N LEU A 161 -9.38 28.05 19.48
CA LEU A 161 -8.34 27.59 20.38
C LEU A 161 -8.31 28.48 21.63
N LYS A 162 -8.12 27.88 22.81
CA LYS A 162 -7.95 28.59 24.08
C LYS A 162 -6.61 29.30 24.13
N ASN A 163 -5.57 28.61 23.70
CA ASN A 163 -4.19 29.07 23.78
C ASN A 163 -3.65 29.43 22.40
N LYS A 164 -3.01 30.58 22.31
CA LYS A 164 -2.28 30.97 21.08
C LYS A 164 -0.91 30.36 20.98
N GLU A 165 -0.37 29.90 22.09
CA GLU A 165 0.95 29.29 22.17
C GLU A 165 0.82 27.89 22.74
N VAL A 166 1.40 26.92 22.06
CA VAL A 166 1.40 25.51 22.48
C VAL A 166 2.82 24.94 22.43
N LYS A 167 3.16 24.13 23.42
CA LYS A 167 4.45 23.47 23.54
C LYS A 167 4.44 22.13 22.83
N ILE A 168 5.43 21.87 22.01
CA ILE A 168 5.64 20.58 21.35
C ILE A 168 6.17 19.57 22.37
N VAL A 169 5.43 18.52 22.67
CA VAL A 169 5.84 17.48 23.63
C VAL A 169 6.21 16.16 22.98
N GLY A 170 5.85 15.98 21.71
CA GLY A 170 6.19 14.75 20.98
C GLY A 170 5.89 14.83 19.49
N THR A 171 6.30 13.77 18.81
CA THR A 171 5.97 13.57 17.38
C THR A 171 5.10 12.36 17.18
N ILE A 172 4.20 12.44 16.19
CA ILE A 172 3.20 11.42 15.92
C ILE A 172 3.12 11.07 14.42
N ARG A 173 2.48 9.94 14.15
CA ARG A 173 1.89 9.57 12.85
C ARG A 173 0.38 9.48 12.99
N SER A 174 -0.34 9.98 11.99
CA SER A 174 -1.80 9.94 11.93
C SER A 174 -2.28 9.09 10.75
N PRO A 175 -3.33 8.27 10.91
CA PRO A 175 -3.91 7.52 9.80
C PRO A 175 -4.56 8.42 8.76
N LEU A 176 -4.98 9.64 9.12
CA LEU A 176 -5.56 10.61 8.20
C LEU A 176 -4.52 11.16 7.19
N TYR A 177 -3.24 11.10 7.53
CA TYR A 177 -2.14 11.72 6.77
C TYR A 177 -1.03 10.73 6.44
N ILE A 178 -1.38 9.62 5.80
CA ILE A 178 -0.37 8.64 5.35
C ILE A 178 0.45 9.16 4.18
N SER A 179 -0.13 9.98 3.28
CA SER A 179 0.59 10.67 2.20
C SER A 179 1.25 11.96 2.69
N ARG A 180 2.29 12.40 1.99
CA ARG A 180 2.88 13.73 2.21
C ARG A 180 2.01 14.89 1.75
N GLU A 181 1.03 14.65 0.90
CA GLU A 181 0.02 15.62 0.55
C GLU A 181 -1.02 15.72 1.68
N ARG A 182 -1.14 16.92 2.29
CA ARG A 182 -2.04 17.18 3.43
C ARG A 182 -3.37 17.79 3.03
N GLY A 183 -3.56 18.08 1.75
CA GLY A 183 -4.73 18.74 1.23
C GLY A 183 -4.54 20.24 0.99
N SER A 184 -5.63 20.90 0.64
CA SER A 184 -5.68 22.34 0.33
C SER A 184 -6.39 23.13 1.42
N THR A 185 -6.08 24.43 1.50
CA THR A 185 -6.67 25.38 2.42
C THR A 185 -6.96 26.70 1.70
N LYS A 186 -7.75 27.57 2.33
CA LYS A 186 -7.95 28.96 1.88
C LYS A 186 -6.90 29.93 2.45
N LEU A 187 -6.00 29.45 3.30
CA LEU A 187 -4.99 30.28 3.96
C LEU A 187 -3.67 30.31 3.16
N ALA A 188 -2.97 31.41 3.27
CA ALA A 188 -1.62 31.62 2.71
C ALA A 188 -1.43 31.06 1.29
N SER A 189 -0.55 30.08 1.12
CA SER A 189 -0.19 29.46 -0.18
C SER A 189 -1.27 28.55 -0.77
N GLY A 190 -2.38 28.33 -0.05
CA GLY A 190 -3.42 27.40 -0.47
C GLY A 190 -3.12 25.93 -0.19
N LYS A 191 -2.00 25.63 0.48
CA LYS A 191 -1.59 24.26 0.86
C LYS A 191 -1.44 24.14 2.37
N ILE A 192 -1.85 23.00 2.92
CA ILE A 192 -1.54 22.62 4.29
C ILE A 192 -0.12 22.09 4.30
N ASN A 193 0.77 22.72 5.09
CA ASN A 193 2.17 22.34 5.18
C ASN A 193 2.36 21.14 6.13
N TYR A 194 1.73 21.21 7.32
CA TYR A 194 1.88 20.20 8.36
C TYR A 194 0.58 20.03 9.15
N TYR A 195 0.51 18.96 9.94
CA TYR A 195 -0.59 18.74 10.89
C TYR A 195 -0.07 18.62 12.32
N ILE A 196 -0.92 19.04 13.25
CA ILE A 196 -0.67 18.92 14.69
C ILE A 196 -1.93 18.41 15.38
N TYR A 197 -1.75 17.82 16.56
CA TYR A 197 -2.85 17.37 17.40
C TYR A 197 -2.75 18.01 18.77
N VAL A 198 -3.90 18.47 19.28
CA VAL A 198 -4.05 19.06 20.59
C VAL A 198 -5.09 18.29 21.40
N PRO A 199 -5.08 18.37 22.74
CA PRO A 199 -6.16 17.80 23.54
C PRO A 199 -7.52 18.43 23.19
N GLN A 200 -8.60 17.66 23.30
CA GLN A 200 -9.94 18.16 23.01
C GLN A 200 -10.33 19.31 23.92
N SER A 201 -9.80 19.36 25.15
CA SER A 201 -10.00 20.45 26.12
C SER A 201 -9.45 21.79 25.64
N GLU A 202 -8.55 21.84 24.67
CA GLU A 202 -8.02 23.06 24.05
C GLU A 202 -9.10 23.81 23.22
N ILE A 203 -10.14 23.12 22.80
CA ILE A 203 -11.19 23.68 21.95
C ILE A 203 -12.35 24.22 22.81
N THR A 204 -12.78 25.46 22.55
CA THR A 204 -13.89 26.11 23.26
C THR A 204 -15.26 25.93 22.61
N SER A 205 -15.31 25.42 21.36
CA SER A 205 -16.55 25.26 20.62
C SER A 205 -17.37 24.06 21.14
N LYS A 206 -18.70 24.19 21.12
CA LYS A 206 -19.66 23.11 21.34
C LYS A 206 -20.16 22.51 20.01
N ILE A 207 -19.70 23.06 18.89
CA ILE A 207 -20.09 22.63 17.54
C ILE A 207 -18.88 21.94 16.91
N TYR A 208 -19.02 20.67 16.62
CA TYR A 208 -18.01 19.86 15.93
C TYR A 208 -17.87 20.25 14.47
N THR A 209 -16.68 20.16 13.92
CA THR A 209 -16.45 20.35 12.49
C THR A 209 -16.74 19.08 11.70
N GLU A 210 -16.55 17.93 12.32
CA GLU A 210 -16.69 16.62 11.70
C GLU A 210 -17.13 15.57 12.74
N ILE A 211 -17.80 14.50 12.28
CA ILE A 211 -18.07 13.30 13.07
C ILE A 211 -17.41 12.15 12.36
N TYR A 212 -16.54 11.44 13.07
CA TYR A 212 -15.94 10.19 12.59
C TYR A 212 -16.77 8.99 13.04
N VAL A 213 -16.89 8.01 12.16
CA VAL A 213 -17.72 6.82 12.39
C VAL A 213 -16.92 5.57 12.08
N LYS A 214 -17.03 4.58 12.98
CA LYS A 214 -16.63 3.19 12.76
C LYS A 214 -17.87 2.35 12.51
N VAL A 215 -17.83 1.52 11.48
CA VAL A 215 -18.94 0.64 11.09
C VAL A 215 -18.73 -0.74 11.69
N LYS A 216 -19.78 -1.32 12.29
CA LYS A 216 -19.73 -2.64 12.92
C LYS A 216 -19.25 -3.74 11.95
N GLY A 217 -18.23 -4.48 12.36
CA GLY A 217 -17.65 -5.58 11.60
C GLY A 217 -16.99 -5.16 10.27
N ALA A 218 -16.68 -3.87 10.08
CA ALA A 218 -15.89 -3.40 8.96
C ALA A 218 -14.40 -3.74 9.15
N GLU A 219 -13.93 -3.76 10.40
CA GLU A 219 -12.56 -4.12 10.78
C GLU A 219 -12.20 -5.58 10.45
N GLU A 220 -13.18 -6.48 10.34
CA GLU A 220 -12.95 -7.88 9.93
C GLU A 220 -12.75 -8.03 8.40
N LEU A 221 -12.98 -6.99 7.63
CA LEU A 221 -12.90 -6.96 6.18
C LEU A 221 -11.63 -6.25 5.73
N ASP A 222 -10.95 -6.80 4.72
CA ASP A 222 -9.86 -6.07 4.04
C ASP A 222 -10.42 -4.75 3.47
N THR A 223 -9.86 -3.64 3.92
CA THR A 223 -10.25 -2.27 3.55
C THR A 223 -10.28 -2.03 2.03
N PHE A 224 -9.47 -2.74 1.26
CA PHE A 224 -9.40 -2.63 -0.19
C PHE A 224 -10.33 -3.60 -0.93
N SER A 225 -11.05 -4.46 -0.20
CA SER A 225 -11.99 -5.42 -0.78
C SER A 225 -13.30 -4.78 -1.21
N ASP A 226 -13.96 -5.37 -2.22
CA ASP A 226 -15.29 -4.92 -2.63
C ASP A 226 -16.31 -5.11 -1.52
N LYS A 227 -16.17 -6.16 -0.69
CA LYS A 227 -17.06 -6.41 0.45
C LYS A 227 -17.04 -5.27 1.47
N TYR A 228 -15.85 -4.71 1.76
CA TYR A 228 -15.72 -3.55 2.63
C TYR A 228 -16.41 -2.34 1.99
N LYS A 229 -16.12 -2.06 0.72
CA LYS A 229 -16.70 -0.91 -0.01
C LYS A 229 -18.23 -0.99 -0.07
N ASP A 230 -18.78 -2.16 -0.36
CA ASP A 230 -20.23 -2.38 -0.42
C ASP A 230 -20.88 -2.15 0.95
N LYS A 231 -20.27 -2.66 2.03
CA LYS A 231 -20.75 -2.46 3.39
C LYS A 231 -20.74 -0.99 3.80
N ILE A 232 -19.64 -0.28 3.54
CA ILE A 232 -19.56 1.16 3.86
C ILE A 232 -20.57 1.96 3.04
N LYS A 233 -20.78 1.61 1.78
CA LYS A 233 -21.78 2.25 0.92
C LYS A 233 -23.20 2.05 1.46
N GLU A 234 -23.56 0.84 1.88
CA GLU A 234 -24.87 0.54 2.47
C GLU A 234 -25.16 1.40 3.71
N VAL A 235 -24.20 1.48 4.64
CA VAL A 235 -24.34 2.32 5.84
C VAL A 235 -24.41 3.80 5.48
N LYS A 236 -23.59 4.26 4.57
CA LYS A 236 -23.59 5.65 4.08
C LYS A 236 -24.92 6.02 3.43
N ASP A 237 -25.49 5.14 2.60
CA ASP A 237 -26.80 5.36 1.98
C ASP A 237 -27.92 5.41 3.05
N SER A 238 -27.84 4.61 4.12
CA SER A 238 -28.79 4.64 5.24
C SER A 238 -28.73 5.95 6.04
N MET A 239 -27.55 6.54 6.18
CA MET A 239 -27.34 7.83 6.82
C MET A 239 -28.01 8.96 6.01
N PHE A 240 -27.94 8.95 4.68
CA PHE A 240 -28.60 9.94 3.83
C PHE A 240 -30.13 9.90 3.97
N LEU A 241 -30.75 8.71 4.02
CA LEU A 241 -32.18 8.55 4.18
C LEU A 241 -32.71 9.06 5.53
N GLY A 242 -31.87 9.04 6.56
CA GLY A 242 -32.22 9.57 7.90
C GLY A 242 -32.28 11.10 8.00
N THR A 243 -31.79 11.83 6.99
CA THR A 243 -31.73 13.30 6.99
C THR A 243 -32.90 13.99 6.29
N ASP A 244 -33.80 13.25 5.62
CA ASP A 244 -35.00 13.77 4.96
C ASP A 244 -36.12 14.12 5.98
N SER A 245 -35.89 15.14 6.80
CA SER A 245 -36.95 15.79 7.56
C SER A 245 -37.69 16.78 6.66
N LYS A 246 -38.82 16.35 6.13
CA LYS A 246 -39.80 17.21 5.45
C LYS A 246 -40.40 18.18 6.49
N ASN A 247 -39.97 19.40 6.52
CA ASN A 247 -40.64 20.64 6.89
C ASN A 247 -39.65 21.61 7.55
N THR A 248 -39.32 22.69 6.87
CA THR A 248 -39.31 24.08 7.37
C THR A 248 -38.53 25.00 6.44
N THR A 249 -38.91 26.26 6.40
CA THR A 249 -38.36 27.40 5.63
C THR A 249 -37.02 27.89 6.22
N GLU A 250 -36.28 27.04 6.94
CA GLU A 250 -34.99 27.37 7.54
C GLU A 250 -33.83 26.90 6.62
N ILE A 251 -32.70 27.58 6.67
CA ILE A 251 -31.46 27.25 5.99
C ILE A 251 -31.08 25.81 6.42
N LYS A 252 -31.24 24.84 5.53
CA LYS A 252 -30.90 23.45 5.81
C LYS A 252 -29.39 23.28 5.76
N PRO A 253 -28.77 22.63 6.76
CA PRO A 253 -27.38 22.26 6.68
C PRO A 253 -27.19 21.25 5.53
N GLU A 254 -26.22 21.48 4.67
CA GLU A 254 -25.76 20.47 3.73
C GLU A 254 -24.84 19.51 4.49
N LEU A 255 -25.19 18.22 4.47
CA LEU A 255 -24.39 17.14 5.04
C LEU A 255 -23.60 16.46 3.94
N TYR A 256 -22.31 16.34 4.16
CA TYR A 256 -21.39 15.58 3.32
C TYR A 256 -20.99 14.33 4.09
N ILE A 257 -21.33 13.17 3.55
CA ILE A 257 -20.99 11.87 4.12
C ILE A 257 -19.92 11.26 3.24
N LEU A 258 -18.70 11.27 3.72
CA LEU A 258 -17.49 10.86 3.04
C LEU A 258 -17.04 9.50 3.58
N ASP A 259 -16.36 8.71 2.77
CA ASP A 259 -15.69 7.48 3.19
C ASP A 259 -14.17 7.59 3.00
N ARG A 260 -13.43 6.55 3.34
CA ARG A 260 -11.96 6.55 3.21
C ARG A 260 -11.47 6.92 1.81
N SER A 261 -12.26 6.65 0.75
CA SER A 261 -11.86 6.93 -0.64
C SER A 261 -11.70 8.42 -0.94
N GLN A 262 -12.34 9.31 -0.17
CA GLN A 262 -12.17 10.75 -0.25
C GLN A 262 -10.95 11.26 0.54
N ASN A 263 -10.36 10.43 1.41
CA ASN A 263 -9.10 10.77 2.04
C ASN A 263 -7.96 10.69 1.02
N THR A 264 -7.24 11.79 0.81
CA THR A 264 -6.19 11.91 -0.21
C THR A 264 -5.09 10.87 -0.03
N GLY A 265 -4.69 10.59 1.22
CA GLY A 265 -3.67 9.61 1.53
C GLY A 265 -4.08 8.20 1.15
N TYR A 266 -5.27 7.79 1.57
CA TYR A 266 -5.85 6.50 1.23
C TYR A 266 -6.03 6.33 -0.29
N ALA A 267 -6.62 7.32 -0.96
CA ALA A 267 -6.90 7.27 -2.40
C ALA A 267 -5.61 7.14 -3.22
N SER A 268 -4.60 7.95 -2.91
CA SER A 268 -3.29 7.89 -3.58
C SER A 268 -2.61 6.54 -3.36
N TYR A 269 -2.62 6.03 -2.12
CA TYR A 269 -2.02 4.74 -1.80
C TYR A 269 -2.71 3.57 -2.49
N SER A 270 -4.05 3.56 -2.51
CA SER A 270 -4.86 2.57 -3.22
C SER A 270 -4.52 2.57 -4.71
N GLN A 271 -4.48 3.75 -5.33
CA GLN A 271 -4.17 3.91 -6.74
C GLN A 271 -2.74 3.45 -7.08
N ASP A 272 -1.75 3.79 -6.25
CA ASP A 272 -0.37 3.36 -6.46
C ASP A 272 -0.22 1.85 -6.31
N SER A 273 -0.91 1.25 -5.34
CA SER A 273 -0.96 -0.21 -5.18
C SER A 273 -1.57 -0.91 -6.41
N GLU A 274 -2.62 -0.34 -6.99
CA GLU A 274 -3.24 -0.85 -8.23
C GLU A 274 -2.33 -0.67 -9.45
N ARG A 275 -1.60 0.44 -9.56
CA ARG A 275 -0.60 0.64 -10.61
C ARG A 275 0.48 -0.44 -10.57
N ILE A 276 0.96 -0.80 -9.37
CA ILE A 276 1.93 -1.89 -9.22
C ILE A 276 1.32 -3.22 -9.64
N ALA A 277 0.06 -3.49 -9.28
CA ALA A 277 -0.63 -4.71 -9.71
C ALA A 277 -0.69 -4.81 -11.25
N ASN A 278 -1.06 -3.72 -11.93
CA ASN A 278 -1.15 -3.65 -13.40
C ASN A 278 0.23 -3.84 -14.06
N ILE A 279 1.28 -3.23 -13.51
CA ILE A 279 2.66 -3.47 -13.97
C ILE A 279 3.02 -4.95 -13.80
N GLY A 280 2.62 -5.57 -12.69
CA GLY A 280 2.82 -6.99 -12.41
C GLY A 280 2.08 -7.95 -13.35
N GLU A 281 1.09 -7.49 -14.12
CA GLU A 281 0.42 -8.29 -15.13
C GLU A 281 1.10 -8.22 -16.50
N VAL A 282 1.50 -7.04 -16.93
CA VAL A 282 2.01 -6.81 -18.30
C VAL A 282 3.51 -7.09 -18.40
N PHE A 283 4.28 -6.58 -17.45
CA PHE A 283 5.75 -6.60 -17.51
C PHE A 283 6.37 -8.01 -17.59
N PRO A 284 5.88 -8.99 -16.81
CA PRO A 284 6.42 -10.35 -16.85
C PRO A 284 6.25 -11.05 -18.19
N VAL A 285 5.21 -10.75 -18.95
CA VAL A 285 4.98 -11.33 -20.28
C VAL A 285 6.16 -11.00 -21.21
N VAL A 286 6.62 -9.76 -21.17
CA VAL A 286 7.79 -9.31 -21.97
C VAL A 286 9.05 -10.07 -21.55
N PHE A 287 9.30 -10.23 -20.24
CA PHE A 287 10.44 -10.99 -19.74
C PHE A 287 10.38 -12.47 -20.15
N PHE A 288 9.21 -13.09 -20.11
CA PHE A 288 9.06 -14.49 -20.53
C PHE A 288 9.31 -14.68 -22.03
N VAL A 289 8.86 -13.73 -22.87
CA VAL A 289 9.15 -13.75 -24.32
C VAL A 289 10.66 -13.63 -24.56
N ILE A 290 11.32 -12.70 -23.90
CA ILE A 290 12.78 -12.53 -24.00
C ILE A 290 13.51 -13.78 -23.52
N ALA A 291 13.12 -14.35 -22.38
CA ALA A 291 13.70 -15.57 -21.84
C ALA A 291 13.53 -16.76 -22.79
N ALA A 292 12.36 -16.89 -23.41
CA ALA A 292 12.10 -17.93 -24.41
C ALA A 292 12.98 -17.77 -25.65
N LEU A 293 13.14 -16.57 -26.19
CA LEU A 293 13.98 -16.27 -27.34
C LEU A 293 15.46 -16.57 -27.07
N ILE A 294 15.97 -16.16 -25.90
CA ILE A 294 17.36 -16.39 -25.51
C ILE A 294 17.60 -17.89 -25.26
N SER A 295 16.64 -18.56 -24.60
CA SER A 295 16.70 -20.01 -24.39
C SER A 295 16.72 -20.77 -25.72
N LEU A 296 15.83 -20.41 -26.65
CA LEU A 296 15.77 -21.00 -27.99
C LEU A 296 17.08 -20.82 -28.72
N THR A 297 17.61 -19.61 -28.82
CA THR A 297 18.88 -19.30 -29.50
C THR A 297 20.05 -20.09 -28.90
N SER A 298 20.10 -20.14 -27.53
CA SER A 298 21.14 -20.88 -26.82
C SER A 298 21.08 -22.37 -27.06
N MET A 299 19.88 -22.96 -27.11
CA MET A 299 19.67 -24.39 -27.36
C MET A 299 19.92 -24.75 -28.81
N THR A 300 19.51 -23.94 -29.77
CA THR A 300 19.78 -24.14 -31.19
C THR A 300 21.30 -24.19 -31.44
N ARG A 301 22.01 -23.21 -30.91
CA ARG A 301 23.48 -23.18 -31.02
C ARG A 301 24.16 -24.39 -30.37
N MET A 302 23.65 -24.88 -29.24
CA MET A 302 24.15 -26.05 -28.55
C MET A 302 23.96 -27.31 -29.41
N VAL A 303 22.82 -27.49 -30.07
CA VAL A 303 22.53 -28.61 -30.98
C VAL A 303 23.44 -28.54 -32.20
N GLU A 304 23.67 -27.36 -32.77
CA GLU A 304 24.57 -27.19 -33.94
C GLU A 304 26.02 -27.55 -33.60
N GLU A 305 26.55 -27.12 -32.48
CA GLU A 305 27.90 -27.43 -32.01
C GLU A 305 28.08 -28.93 -31.71
N GLN A 306 27.04 -29.62 -31.29
CA GLN A 306 27.07 -31.05 -30.97
C GLN A 306 26.62 -31.95 -32.14
N ARG A 307 26.53 -31.42 -33.34
CA ARG A 307 26.02 -32.15 -34.51
C ARG A 307 26.76 -33.45 -34.78
N VAL A 308 28.08 -33.48 -34.57
CA VAL A 308 28.90 -34.68 -34.72
C VAL A 308 28.54 -35.75 -33.70
N GLN A 309 28.38 -35.37 -32.43
CA GLN A 309 27.97 -36.31 -31.36
C GLN A 309 26.58 -36.89 -31.61
N ILE A 310 25.64 -36.03 -32.05
CA ILE A 310 24.29 -36.45 -32.43
C ILE A 310 24.34 -37.48 -33.58
N GLY A 311 25.19 -37.26 -34.57
CA GLY A 311 25.41 -38.19 -35.67
C GLY A 311 25.95 -39.54 -35.20
N THR A 312 26.94 -39.52 -34.29
CA THR A 312 27.51 -40.74 -33.71
C THR A 312 26.48 -41.53 -32.90
N LEU A 313 25.68 -40.85 -32.04
CA LEU A 313 24.61 -41.51 -31.28
C LEU A 313 23.55 -42.13 -32.20
N LYS A 314 23.22 -41.46 -33.30
CA LYS A 314 22.30 -41.98 -34.30
C LYS A 314 22.85 -43.20 -35.02
N ALA A 315 24.15 -43.22 -35.37
CA ALA A 315 24.84 -44.36 -35.95
C ALA A 315 24.89 -45.57 -35.00
N LEU A 316 24.97 -45.33 -33.70
CA LEU A 316 24.88 -46.35 -32.63
C LEU A 316 23.45 -46.86 -32.35
N GLY A 317 22.44 -46.44 -33.15
CA GLY A 317 21.08 -46.94 -33.07
C GLY A 317 20.15 -46.22 -32.06
N TYR A 318 20.56 -45.07 -31.51
CA TYR A 318 19.68 -44.31 -30.65
C TYR A 318 18.56 -43.60 -31.43
N THR A 319 17.32 -43.65 -30.93
CA THR A 319 16.18 -42.99 -31.55
C THR A 319 16.26 -41.47 -31.39
N LYS A 320 15.68 -40.72 -32.32
CA LYS A 320 15.65 -39.26 -32.29
C LYS A 320 15.14 -38.72 -30.95
N LEU A 321 14.08 -39.33 -30.41
CA LEU A 321 13.49 -38.92 -29.11
C LEU A 321 14.45 -39.13 -27.93
N LYS A 322 15.24 -40.20 -27.94
CA LYS A 322 16.25 -40.43 -26.88
C LYS A 322 17.39 -39.41 -26.94
N ILE A 323 17.80 -39.01 -28.13
CA ILE A 323 18.84 -38.00 -28.33
C ILE A 323 18.27 -36.62 -27.90
N ALA A 324 17.04 -36.28 -28.31
CA ALA A 324 16.38 -35.02 -27.95
C ALA A 324 16.13 -34.91 -26.42
N SER A 325 15.85 -36.05 -25.75
CA SER A 325 15.60 -36.04 -24.28
C SER A 325 16.78 -35.50 -23.48
N LYS A 326 18.03 -35.65 -23.94
CA LYS A 326 19.23 -35.08 -23.30
C LYS A 326 19.12 -33.54 -23.20
N TYR A 327 18.74 -32.90 -24.30
CA TYR A 327 18.64 -31.45 -24.41
C TYR A 327 17.42 -30.93 -23.69
N ILE A 328 16.31 -31.67 -23.73
CA ILE A 328 15.07 -31.34 -22.99
C ILE A 328 15.32 -31.39 -21.49
N ILE A 329 15.99 -32.43 -20.99
CA ILE A 329 16.34 -32.52 -19.55
C ILE A 329 17.23 -31.36 -19.13
N TYR A 330 18.21 -30.99 -19.95
CA TYR A 330 19.08 -29.84 -19.69
C TYR A 330 18.27 -28.52 -19.53
N ALA A 331 17.37 -28.26 -20.48
CA ALA A 331 16.51 -27.07 -20.43
C ALA A 331 15.56 -27.08 -19.23
N ILE A 332 14.92 -28.23 -18.96
CA ILE A 332 14.01 -28.37 -17.82
C ILE A 332 14.74 -28.15 -16.51
N LEU A 333 15.94 -28.70 -16.32
CA LEU A 333 16.70 -28.51 -15.07
C LEU A 333 17.10 -27.06 -14.88
N ALA A 334 17.59 -26.37 -15.92
CA ALA A 334 17.94 -24.95 -15.83
C ALA A 334 16.72 -24.09 -15.49
N THR A 335 15.57 -24.39 -16.10
CA THR A 335 14.31 -23.67 -15.89
C THR A 335 13.74 -23.91 -14.50
N LEU A 336 13.72 -25.16 -14.04
CA LEU A 336 13.21 -25.50 -12.70
C LEU A 336 14.06 -24.85 -11.61
N LEU A 337 15.38 -24.98 -11.68
CA LEU A 337 16.27 -24.38 -10.70
C LEU A 337 16.20 -22.86 -10.74
N GLY A 338 16.25 -22.25 -11.93
CA GLY A 338 16.10 -20.81 -12.10
C GLY A 338 14.76 -20.30 -11.60
N GLY A 339 13.66 -21.03 -11.88
CA GLY A 339 12.31 -20.69 -11.43
C GLY A 339 12.15 -20.76 -9.91
N ILE A 340 12.62 -21.83 -9.27
CA ILE A 340 12.52 -21.98 -7.80
C ILE A 340 13.33 -20.89 -7.09
N ILE A 341 14.59 -20.72 -7.48
CA ILE A 341 15.48 -19.72 -6.88
C ILE A 341 14.94 -18.30 -7.15
N GLY A 342 14.51 -18.03 -8.39
CA GLY A 342 13.92 -16.75 -8.78
C GLY A 342 12.68 -16.41 -7.96
N MET A 343 11.80 -17.38 -7.72
CA MET A 343 10.62 -17.20 -6.91
C MET A 343 10.95 -16.88 -5.45
N LEU A 344 11.85 -17.62 -4.82
CA LEU A 344 12.27 -17.40 -3.43
C LEU A 344 12.88 -16.01 -3.25
N ILE A 345 13.75 -15.61 -4.17
CA ILE A 345 14.40 -14.29 -4.16
C ILE A 345 13.37 -13.20 -4.44
N GLY A 346 12.53 -13.40 -5.47
CA GLY A 346 11.53 -12.42 -5.90
C GLY A 346 10.52 -12.09 -4.83
N PHE A 347 9.96 -13.08 -4.16
CA PHE A 347 8.98 -12.86 -3.08
C PHE A 347 9.55 -12.13 -1.86
N ARG A 348 10.85 -12.19 -1.64
CA ARG A 348 11.47 -11.53 -0.48
C ARG A 348 12.02 -10.16 -0.82
N ILE A 349 12.79 -10.04 -1.88
CA ILE A 349 13.58 -8.83 -2.16
C ILE A 349 12.74 -7.75 -2.85
N LEU A 350 11.96 -8.08 -3.87
CA LEU A 350 11.24 -7.05 -4.63
C LEU A 350 10.14 -6.33 -3.84
N PRO A 351 9.27 -7.00 -3.08
CA PRO A 351 8.27 -6.31 -2.29
C PRO A 351 8.91 -5.35 -1.28
N GLU A 352 10.01 -5.75 -0.65
CA GLU A 352 10.74 -4.90 0.31
C GLU A 352 11.35 -3.66 -0.37
N ILE A 353 11.98 -3.83 -1.55
CA ILE A 353 12.52 -2.70 -2.32
C ILE A 353 11.39 -1.75 -2.74
N ILE A 354 10.30 -2.28 -3.31
CA ILE A 354 9.17 -1.48 -3.77
C ILE A 354 8.56 -0.72 -2.58
N TYR A 355 8.31 -1.41 -1.48
CA TYR A 355 7.78 -0.77 -0.29
C TYR A 355 8.68 0.35 0.24
N ASN A 356 10.00 0.13 0.34
CA ASN A 356 10.94 1.14 0.79
C ASN A 356 10.97 2.38 -0.12
N MET A 357 10.76 2.20 -1.43
CA MET A 357 10.61 3.34 -2.36
C MET A 357 9.32 4.12 -2.05
N TYR A 358 8.22 3.43 -1.76
CA TYR A 358 6.95 4.06 -1.40
C TYR A 358 6.95 4.64 0.02
N ALA A 359 7.74 4.11 0.95
CA ALA A 359 7.92 4.67 2.30
C ALA A 359 8.47 6.12 2.28
N MET A 360 9.10 6.55 1.18
CA MET A 360 9.49 7.96 1.00
C MET A 360 8.27 8.87 0.76
N MET A 361 7.18 8.33 0.23
CA MET A 361 5.95 9.07 -0.12
C MET A 361 4.87 8.93 0.95
N TYR A 362 4.89 7.82 1.69
CA TYR A 362 3.85 7.47 2.66
C TYR A 362 4.46 7.27 4.06
N SER A 363 3.81 7.88 5.07
CA SER A 363 4.19 7.79 6.48
C SER A 363 3.34 6.73 7.17
N MET A 364 3.75 5.46 7.08
CA MET A 364 3.09 4.33 7.74
C MET A 364 4.09 3.50 8.55
N ARG A 365 3.62 2.36 9.07
CA ARG A 365 4.46 1.35 9.73
C ARG A 365 5.40 0.65 8.74
N ASP A 366 6.32 -0.15 9.26
CA ASP A 366 7.14 -1.05 8.45
C ASP A 366 6.29 -2.08 7.70
N VAL A 367 6.80 -2.55 6.56
CA VAL A 367 6.09 -3.48 5.69
C VAL A 367 5.71 -4.79 6.39
N VAL A 368 4.47 -5.21 6.20
CA VAL A 368 3.99 -6.56 6.54
C VAL A 368 4.11 -7.43 5.31
N LEU A 369 5.11 -8.31 5.29
CA LEU A 369 5.29 -9.28 4.21
C LEU A 369 4.45 -10.53 4.52
N GLU A 370 3.37 -10.74 3.79
CA GLU A 370 2.59 -11.97 3.85
C GLU A 370 3.09 -12.97 2.80
N PHE A 371 3.67 -14.07 3.26
CA PHE A 371 3.96 -15.21 2.40
C PHE A 371 2.66 -15.98 2.14
N ASN A 372 1.84 -15.48 1.20
CA ASN A 372 0.54 -16.07 0.91
C ASN A 372 0.68 -17.34 0.07
N THR A 373 0.88 -18.47 0.75
CA THR A 373 0.99 -19.82 0.15
C THR A 373 -0.26 -20.22 -0.65
N ARG A 374 -1.44 -19.69 -0.32
CA ARG A 374 -2.70 -20.03 -0.97
C ARG A 374 -2.80 -19.47 -2.40
N ASN A 375 -2.27 -18.27 -2.64
CA ASN A 375 -2.18 -17.68 -3.97
C ASN A 375 -0.92 -18.12 -4.74
N SER A 376 0.10 -18.59 -4.07
CA SER A 376 1.35 -19.05 -4.66
C SER A 376 1.15 -20.30 -5.54
N SER A 377 0.33 -21.27 -5.14
CA SER A 377 0.11 -22.52 -5.88
C SER A 377 -0.59 -22.31 -7.24
N TYR A 378 -1.54 -21.38 -7.33
CA TYR A 378 -2.17 -21.02 -8.62
C TYR A 378 -1.21 -20.25 -9.55
N ARG A 379 -0.39 -19.39 -8.98
CA ARG A 379 0.55 -18.53 -9.71
C ARG A 379 1.76 -19.31 -10.24
N ILE A 380 2.24 -20.31 -9.51
CA ILE A 380 3.30 -21.23 -9.92
C ILE A 380 2.83 -22.05 -11.14
N ARG A 381 1.60 -22.57 -11.11
CA ARG A 381 1.02 -23.33 -12.24
C ARG A 381 0.93 -22.51 -13.52
N MET A 382 0.48 -21.27 -13.45
CA MET A 382 0.32 -20.42 -14.64
C MET A 382 1.65 -20.04 -15.27
N GLY A 383 2.65 -19.61 -14.49
CA GLY A 383 3.98 -19.28 -15.01
C GLY A 383 4.71 -20.50 -15.63
N PHE A 384 4.55 -21.67 -15.02
CA PHE A 384 5.15 -22.91 -15.52
C PHE A 384 4.45 -23.41 -16.79
N ILE A 385 3.12 -23.32 -16.88
CA ILE A 385 2.33 -23.71 -18.04
C ILE A 385 2.62 -22.81 -19.25
N MET A 386 2.72 -21.48 -19.06
CA MET A 386 3.06 -20.56 -20.15
C MET A 386 4.48 -20.82 -20.69
N TYR A 387 5.44 -21.07 -19.80
CA TYR A 387 6.82 -21.36 -20.23
C TYR A 387 6.96 -22.71 -20.95
N CYS A 388 6.32 -23.76 -20.43
CA CYS A 388 6.33 -25.08 -21.06
C CYS A 388 5.60 -25.11 -22.42
N ARG A 389 4.49 -24.35 -22.55
CA ARG A 389 3.72 -24.27 -23.79
C ARG A 389 4.46 -23.50 -24.89
N GLY A 390 5.25 -22.48 -24.51
CA GLY A 390 6.13 -21.78 -25.46
C GLY A 390 7.29 -22.66 -25.97
N ASN A 391 7.85 -23.53 -25.13
CA ASN A 391 9.00 -24.35 -25.47
C ASN A 391 8.64 -25.66 -26.21
N SER A 392 7.46 -26.25 -25.96
CA SER A 392 7.03 -27.48 -26.64
C SER A 392 6.61 -27.27 -28.10
N ASN A 393 6.16 -26.11 -28.49
CA ASN A 393 5.80 -25.79 -29.88
C ASN A 393 7.00 -25.46 -30.78
N CYS A 394 8.19 -25.27 -30.21
CA CYS A 394 9.42 -25.00 -30.99
C CYS A 394 10.31 -26.23 -31.21
N MET A 395 9.96 -27.41 -30.64
CA MET A 395 10.80 -28.64 -30.76
C MET A 395 10.14 -29.75 -31.57
N LEU A 396 8.98 -29.55 -32.18
CA LEU A 396 8.36 -30.43 -33.18
C LEU A 396 8.65 -29.90 -34.59
#